data_cc890eb037a563c04154f9cd30627c70
#
_entry.id   cc890eb037a563c04154f9cd30627c70
#
_cell.length_a   1.000
_cell.length_b   1.000
_cell.length_c   1.000
_cell.angle_alpha   90.00
_cell.angle_beta   90.00
_cell.angle_gamma   90.00
#
_symmetry.space_group_name_H-M   'P 1'
#
loop_
_entity.id
_entity.type
_entity.pdbx_description
1 polymer ?
#
loop_
_entity_poly.entity_id
_entity_poly.type
_entity_poly.pdbx_seq_one_letter_code
_entity_poly.pdbx_strand_id
1 'polypeptide(L)'
;HCLGREDEIPNMGDYFTAQLLNEPLLIVRGDDGNVRVLANVCRHRGMPLAEGNGNANRFVCSYHAWTYGHDGALLRAPRMQNTGFDAKNCRLPEHKLQLWNGFIYVTLDSDETNFEHPELDALLAPYETASFRLVHVAEEDWKTNWKCLVENFMEGYHLSVVHPQTLHGYTPTGLSRKLINGSDYTSYAANYPENIDARGDGAQGLSEAERKRSTLFAKFPTQVASQASSLLVSLSLFPIHAGLVRVKWTMSVYQDIKGHLCQ
;
A
#
# COMPACT_ATOMS: atom_id res chain seq x y z
N HIS A 1 -1.88 -5.51 -7.25
CA HIS A 1 -2.08 -5.60 -5.79
C HIS A 1 -1.34 -4.48 -5.09
N CYS A 2 -1.99 -3.81 -4.13
CA CYS A 2 -1.35 -2.83 -3.27
C CYS A 2 -0.59 -3.55 -2.15
N LEU A 3 0.71 -3.23 -1.98
CA LEU A 3 1.55 -3.81 -0.94
C LEU A 3 1.67 -2.91 0.31
N GLY A 4 1.32 -1.64 0.19
CA GLY A 4 1.46 -0.64 1.23
C GLY A 4 1.94 0.69 0.66
N ARG A 5 2.58 1.50 1.50
CA ARG A 5 3.06 2.82 1.12
C ARG A 5 4.58 2.85 0.92
N GLU A 6 5.04 3.69 0.00
CA GLU A 6 6.48 3.86 -0.25
C GLU A 6 7.23 4.55 0.90
N ASP A 7 6.54 5.29 1.75
CA ASP A 7 7.12 5.91 2.94
C ASP A 7 7.23 4.97 4.16
N GLU A 8 6.88 3.69 4.00
CA GLU A 8 7.29 2.63 4.93
C GLU A 8 8.79 2.29 4.78
N ILE A 9 9.38 2.61 3.64
CA ILE A 9 10.79 2.39 3.30
C ILE A 9 11.43 3.69 2.80
N PRO A 10 11.55 4.73 3.65
CA PRO A 10 11.99 6.06 3.23
C PRO A 10 13.48 6.15 2.88
N ASN A 11 14.32 5.28 3.44
CA ASN A 11 15.77 5.36 3.30
C ASN A 11 16.33 4.21 2.48
N MET A 12 17.50 4.40 1.86
CA MET A 12 18.23 3.34 1.19
C MET A 12 18.48 2.15 2.11
N GLY A 13 18.19 0.94 1.64
CA GLY A 13 18.28 -0.30 2.39
C GLY A 13 17.08 -0.61 3.29
N ASP A 14 16.14 0.31 3.47
CA ASP A 14 14.88 0.01 4.15
C ASP A 14 14.10 -1.02 3.36
N TYR A 15 13.52 -1.98 4.07
CA TYR A 15 12.73 -3.04 3.46
C TYR A 15 11.56 -3.46 4.34
N PHE A 16 10.58 -4.07 3.71
CA PHE A 16 9.58 -4.92 4.36
C PHE A 16 9.29 -6.16 3.50
N THR A 17 8.74 -7.20 4.12
CA THR A 17 8.33 -8.41 3.45
C THR A 17 6.82 -8.52 3.39
N ALA A 18 6.30 -9.14 2.34
CA ALA A 18 4.89 -9.43 2.20
C ALA A 18 4.69 -10.83 1.60
N GLN A 19 3.58 -11.47 1.95
CA GLN A 19 3.14 -12.71 1.31
C GLN A 19 1.93 -12.39 0.44
N LEU A 20 2.09 -12.44 -0.88
CA LEU A 20 1.01 -12.23 -1.83
C LEU A 20 0.64 -13.58 -2.46
N LEU A 21 -0.49 -14.15 -2.03
CA LEU A 21 -0.86 -15.53 -2.38
C LEU A 21 0.27 -16.49 -1.98
N ASN A 22 0.86 -17.19 -2.96
CA ASN A 22 1.97 -18.11 -2.73
C ASN A 22 3.35 -17.48 -2.97
N GLU A 23 3.41 -16.19 -3.31
CA GLU A 23 4.66 -15.49 -3.63
C GLU A 23 5.17 -14.72 -2.41
N PRO A 24 6.30 -15.11 -1.82
CA PRO A 24 6.97 -14.32 -0.81
C PRO A 24 7.73 -13.17 -1.48
N LEU A 25 7.41 -11.94 -1.08
CA LEU A 25 7.94 -10.72 -1.65
C LEU A 25 8.86 -9.99 -0.67
N LEU A 26 9.90 -9.38 -1.20
CA LEU A 26 10.82 -8.48 -0.53
C LEU A 26 10.75 -7.12 -1.22
N ILE A 27 10.20 -6.15 -0.52
CA ILE A 27 10.06 -4.77 -0.98
C ILE A 27 11.21 -3.98 -0.38
N VAL A 28 12.01 -3.32 -1.21
CA VAL A 28 13.23 -2.64 -0.76
C VAL A 28 13.45 -1.31 -1.47
N ARG A 29 13.94 -0.31 -0.72
CA ARG A 29 14.50 0.92 -1.30
C ARG A 29 15.96 0.67 -1.66
N GLY A 30 16.26 0.67 -2.95
CA GLY A 30 17.59 0.40 -3.47
C GLY A 30 18.62 1.49 -3.17
N ASP A 31 19.90 1.19 -3.43
CA ASP A 31 21.03 2.15 -3.32
C ASP A 31 20.88 3.36 -4.26
N ASP A 32 20.09 3.21 -5.32
CA ASP A 32 19.75 4.24 -6.31
C ASP A 32 18.49 5.05 -5.95
N GLY A 33 17.90 4.79 -4.77
CA GLY A 33 16.66 5.41 -4.30
C GLY A 33 15.39 4.82 -4.88
N ASN A 34 15.47 3.89 -5.84
CA ASN A 34 14.29 3.27 -6.44
C ASN A 34 13.71 2.17 -5.55
N VAL A 35 12.38 2.07 -5.50
CA VAL A 35 11.70 0.93 -4.90
C VAL A 35 11.75 -0.26 -5.83
N ARG A 36 12.00 -1.45 -5.28
CA ARG A 36 11.93 -2.73 -6.00
C ARG A 36 11.10 -3.74 -5.24
N VAL A 37 10.45 -4.62 -5.98
CA VAL A 37 9.75 -5.78 -5.44
C VAL A 37 10.44 -7.02 -5.97
N LEU A 38 11.18 -7.69 -5.10
CA LEU A 38 11.96 -8.88 -5.42
C LEU A 38 11.29 -10.13 -4.85
N ALA A 39 11.49 -11.29 -5.49
CA ALA A 39 11.13 -12.56 -4.86
C ALA A 39 11.99 -12.77 -3.61
N ASN A 40 11.35 -12.98 -2.46
CA ASN A 40 12.02 -13.23 -1.18
C ASN A 40 12.48 -14.69 -1.05
N VAL A 41 13.17 -15.19 -2.08
CA VAL A 41 13.55 -16.61 -2.20
C VAL A 41 14.98 -16.72 -2.71
N CYS A 42 15.88 -17.28 -1.89
CA CYS A 42 17.26 -17.54 -2.28
C CYS A 42 17.32 -18.48 -3.48
N ARG A 43 18.03 -18.08 -4.54
CA ARG A 43 18.18 -18.84 -5.79
C ARG A 43 18.95 -20.15 -5.65
N HIS A 44 19.56 -20.40 -4.49
CA HIS A 44 20.27 -21.65 -4.23
C HIS A 44 19.31 -22.78 -3.85
N ARG A 45 18.60 -22.65 -2.73
CA ARG A 45 17.71 -23.71 -2.18
C ARG A 45 16.43 -23.16 -1.53
N GLY A 46 15.91 -22.04 -2.02
CA GLY A 46 14.56 -21.59 -1.68
C GLY A 46 14.36 -20.99 -0.29
N MET A 47 15.43 -20.74 0.50
CA MET A 47 15.27 -20.09 1.81
C MET A 47 14.81 -18.64 1.66
N PRO A 48 13.90 -18.16 2.52
CA PRO A 48 13.63 -16.72 2.65
C PRO A 48 14.90 -15.94 2.98
N LEU A 49 15.01 -14.73 2.46
CA LEU A 49 16.18 -13.86 2.64
C LEU A 49 15.99 -12.85 3.77
N ALA A 50 14.75 -12.43 4.00
CA ALA A 50 14.38 -11.48 5.04
C ALA A 50 13.00 -11.79 5.61
N GLU A 51 12.72 -11.30 6.81
CA GLU A 51 11.42 -11.37 7.48
C GLU A 51 11.09 -10.03 8.13
N GLY A 52 9.79 -9.67 8.15
CA GLY A 52 9.32 -8.44 8.75
C GLY A 52 9.77 -7.19 7.98
N ASN A 53 10.27 -6.21 8.71
CA ASN A 53 10.77 -4.94 8.17
C ASN A 53 12.07 -4.53 8.86
N GLY A 54 12.86 -3.69 8.21
CA GLY A 54 14.13 -3.21 8.74
C GLY A 54 14.96 -2.46 7.72
N ASN A 55 16.24 -2.27 8.04
CA ASN A 55 17.23 -1.72 7.14
C ASN A 55 18.40 -2.72 7.01
N ALA A 56 18.80 -3.02 5.80
CA ALA A 56 19.89 -3.95 5.51
C ALA A 56 20.76 -3.44 4.37
N ASN A 57 22.08 -3.48 4.53
CA ASN A 57 23.00 -3.14 3.45
C ASN A 57 22.97 -4.18 2.31
N ARG A 58 22.69 -5.44 2.63
CA ARG A 58 22.63 -6.58 1.69
C ARG A 58 21.79 -7.68 2.31
N PHE A 59 21.19 -8.53 1.49
CA PHE A 59 20.43 -9.69 1.95
C PHE A 59 21.31 -10.94 1.93
N VAL A 60 21.56 -11.52 3.09
CA VAL A 60 22.42 -12.69 3.26
C VAL A 60 21.60 -13.91 3.62
N CYS A 61 21.56 -14.89 2.74
CA CYS A 61 20.87 -16.15 3.00
C CYS A 61 21.47 -16.87 4.22
N SER A 62 20.64 -17.17 5.21
CA SER A 62 21.06 -17.83 6.45
C SER A 62 21.57 -19.27 6.25
N TYR A 63 21.24 -19.90 5.10
CA TYR A 63 21.60 -21.29 4.85
C TYR A 63 23.06 -21.45 4.40
N HIS A 64 23.48 -20.71 3.34
CA HIS A 64 24.82 -20.88 2.77
C HIS A 64 25.52 -19.54 2.50
N ALA A 65 25.07 -18.45 3.10
CA ALA A 65 25.61 -17.11 2.97
C ALA A 65 25.68 -16.58 1.52
N TRP A 66 24.76 -17.02 0.64
CA TRP A 66 24.57 -16.33 -0.63
C TRP A 66 24.09 -14.91 -0.36
N THR A 67 24.74 -13.94 -0.95
CA THR A 67 24.53 -12.51 -0.63
C THR A 67 24.01 -11.78 -1.87
N TYR A 68 22.91 -11.07 -1.70
CA TYR A 68 22.24 -10.32 -2.76
C TYR A 68 22.26 -8.82 -2.49
N GLY A 69 22.39 -8.04 -3.57
CA GLY A 69 22.20 -6.59 -3.55
C GLY A 69 20.72 -6.19 -3.51
N HIS A 70 20.47 -4.91 -3.30
CA HIS A 70 19.11 -4.33 -3.34
C HIS A 70 18.48 -4.38 -4.74
N ASP A 71 19.30 -4.52 -5.78
CA ASP A 71 18.87 -4.73 -7.16
C ASP A 71 18.59 -6.21 -7.50
N GLY A 72 18.70 -7.10 -6.50
CA GLY A 72 18.53 -8.53 -6.66
C GLY A 72 19.74 -9.29 -7.21
N ALA A 73 20.83 -8.63 -7.61
CA ALA A 73 22.01 -9.29 -8.13
C ALA A 73 22.71 -10.15 -7.06
N LEU A 74 23.17 -11.34 -7.45
CA LEU A 74 23.99 -12.19 -6.57
C LEU A 74 25.41 -11.62 -6.49
N LEU A 75 25.77 -11.08 -5.33
CA LEU A 75 27.09 -10.47 -5.09
C LEU A 75 28.13 -11.48 -4.64
N ARG A 76 27.71 -12.52 -3.91
CA ARG A 76 28.61 -13.54 -3.36
C ARG A 76 27.91 -14.89 -3.26
N ALA A 77 28.61 -15.93 -3.74
CA ALA A 77 28.21 -17.34 -3.60
C ALA A 77 29.42 -18.14 -3.07
N PRO A 78 29.56 -18.32 -1.73
CA PRO A 78 30.71 -19.00 -1.15
C PRO A 78 30.88 -20.42 -1.68
N ARG A 79 32.14 -20.82 -1.94
CA ARG A 79 32.52 -22.16 -2.41
C ARG A 79 31.98 -22.54 -3.80
N MET A 80 31.47 -21.60 -4.57
CA MET A 80 31.02 -21.83 -5.94
C MET A 80 32.11 -21.53 -7.00
N GLN A 81 33.27 -21.05 -6.56
CA GLN A 81 34.42 -20.82 -7.41
C GLN A 81 34.87 -22.13 -8.04
N ASN A 82 35.13 -22.37 -9.20
CA ASN A 82 35.55 -23.61 -9.88
C ASN A 82 34.46 -24.67 -10.10
N THR A 83 33.17 -24.31 -9.90
CA THR A 83 32.04 -25.22 -10.20
C THR A 83 31.44 -25.01 -11.58
N GLY A 84 31.93 -24.02 -12.35
CA GLY A 84 31.31 -23.59 -13.61
C GLY A 84 30.06 -22.73 -13.41
N PHE A 85 29.69 -22.40 -12.15
CA PHE A 85 28.55 -21.55 -11.86
C PHE A 85 28.85 -20.08 -12.16
N ASP A 86 28.02 -19.46 -13.01
CA ASP A 86 28.13 -18.03 -13.33
C ASP A 86 27.26 -17.20 -12.39
N ALA A 87 27.86 -16.64 -11.34
CA ALA A 87 27.19 -15.78 -10.38
C ALA A 87 26.67 -14.47 -11.01
N LYS A 88 27.29 -13.98 -12.10
CA LYS A 88 26.90 -12.70 -12.75
C LYS A 88 25.52 -12.76 -13.39
N ASN A 89 25.11 -13.94 -13.83
CA ASN A 89 23.80 -14.18 -14.43
C ASN A 89 22.76 -14.66 -13.42
N CYS A 90 23.10 -14.74 -12.14
CA CYS A 90 22.19 -15.13 -11.09
C CYS A 90 21.65 -13.89 -10.35
N ARG A 91 20.34 -13.76 -10.32
CA ARG A 91 19.67 -12.69 -9.58
C ARG A 91 18.31 -13.14 -9.05
N LEU A 92 17.80 -12.43 -8.05
CA LEU A 92 16.42 -12.60 -7.60
C LEU A 92 15.47 -12.14 -8.71
N PRO A 93 14.38 -12.86 -8.95
CA PRO A 93 13.31 -12.35 -9.80
C PRO A 93 12.81 -11.03 -9.27
N GLU A 94 12.59 -10.07 -10.17
CA GLU A 94 12.00 -8.78 -9.88
C GLU A 94 10.60 -8.73 -10.49
N HIS A 95 9.63 -8.30 -9.70
CA HIS A 95 8.26 -8.13 -10.13
C HIS A 95 8.03 -6.70 -10.63
N LYS A 96 7.18 -6.56 -11.65
CA LYS A 96 6.78 -5.24 -12.14
C LYS A 96 6.02 -4.50 -11.06
N LEU A 97 6.40 -3.26 -10.80
CA LEU A 97 5.73 -2.40 -9.84
C LEU A 97 5.29 -1.09 -10.48
N GLN A 98 4.30 -0.48 -9.86
CA GLN A 98 3.86 0.88 -10.14
C GLN A 98 3.74 1.65 -8.84
N LEU A 99 4.39 2.80 -8.75
CA LEU A 99 4.14 3.77 -7.69
C LEU A 99 2.98 4.68 -8.11
N TRP A 100 1.97 4.80 -7.25
CA TRP A 100 0.80 5.62 -7.51
C TRP A 100 0.29 6.26 -6.22
N ASN A 101 0.27 7.59 -6.19
CA ASN A 101 -0.18 8.38 -5.03
C ASN A 101 0.48 7.97 -3.69
N GLY A 102 1.78 7.60 -3.72
CA GLY A 102 2.54 7.14 -2.58
C GLY A 102 2.28 5.67 -2.19
N PHE A 103 1.53 4.92 -2.98
CA PHE A 103 1.32 3.49 -2.80
C PHE A 103 2.21 2.67 -3.73
N ILE A 104 2.60 1.49 -3.27
CA ILE A 104 3.36 0.49 -4.02
C ILE A 104 2.39 -0.56 -4.54
N TYR A 105 2.24 -0.65 -5.86
CA TYR A 105 1.49 -1.71 -6.52
C TYR A 105 2.42 -2.69 -7.20
N VAL A 106 2.03 -3.96 -7.19
CA VAL A 106 2.76 -5.04 -7.87
C VAL A 106 1.80 -5.86 -8.72
N THR A 107 2.30 -6.36 -9.84
CA THR A 107 1.68 -7.47 -10.57
C THR A 107 2.57 -8.70 -10.50
N LEU A 108 1.94 -9.88 -10.35
CA LEU A 108 2.59 -11.18 -10.48
C LEU A 108 2.53 -11.69 -11.93
N ASP A 109 1.77 -11.00 -12.78
CA ASP A 109 1.66 -11.33 -14.20
C ASP A 109 2.84 -10.74 -14.99
N SER A 110 3.25 -11.44 -16.04
CA SER A 110 4.24 -10.97 -17.01
C SER A 110 3.66 -9.97 -17.99
N ASP A 111 2.33 -9.99 -18.22
CA ASP A 111 1.67 -9.15 -19.20
C ASP A 111 1.67 -7.68 -18.79
N GLU A 112 1.61 -6.80 -19.78
CA GLU A 112 1.49 -5.37 -19.52
C GLU A 112 0.08 -5.08 -18.99
N THR A 113 -0.01 -4.59 -17.76
CA THR A 113 -1.26 -4.09 -17.19
C THR A 113 -1.33 -2.58 -17.40
N ASN A 114 -2.42 -2.10 -17.98
CA ASN A 114 -2.69 -0.66 -17.97
C ASN A 114 -3.01 -0.23 -16.54
N PHE A 115 -2.24 0.73 -16.03
CA PHE A 115 -2.40 1.29 -14.68
C PHE A 115 -2.84 2.77 -14.75
N GLU A 116 -3.47 3.18 -15.82
CA GLU A 116 -3.95 4.56 -16.01
C GLU A 116 -5.38 4.70 -15.50
N HIS A 117 -5.60 5.64 -14.59
CA HIS A 117 -6.90 5.94 -13.99
C HIS A 117 -7.16 7.44 -13.98
N PRO A 118 -7.25 8.10 -15.13
CA PRO A 118 -7.27 9.57 -15.23
C PRO A 118 -8.40 10.22 -14.43
N GLU A 119 -9.56 9.57 -14.34
CA GLU A 119 -10.69 10.10 -13.55
C GLU A 119 -10.45 9.96 -12.05
N LEU A 120 -9.89 8.83 -11.60
CA LEU A 120 -9.52 8.64 -10.20
C LEU A 120 -8.36 9.55 -9.80
N ASP A 121 -7.39 9.74 -10.69
CA ASP A 121 -6.30 10.69 -10.51
C ASP A 121 -6.84 12.11 -10.36
N ALA A 122 -7.75 12.53 -11.21
CA ALA A 122 -8.40 13.83 -11.13
C ALA A 122 -9.21 14.02 -9.83
N LEU A 123 -9.88 12.96 -9.35
CA LEU A 123 -10.61 12.98 -8.08
C LEU A 123 -9.68 13.15 -6.86
N LEU A 124 -8.50 12.54 -6.89
CA LEU A 124 -7.56 12.56 -5.78
C LEU A 124 -6.53 13.69 -5.85
N ALA A 125 -6.31 14.27 -7.01
CA ALA A 125 -5.32 15.33 -7.23
C ALA A 125 -5.43 16.51 -6.23
N PRO A 126 -6.64 17.05 -5.90
CA PRO A 126 -6.77 18.16 -4.96
C PRO A 126 -6.27 17.83 -3.54
N TYR A 127 -6.27 16.56 -3.16
CA TYR A 127 -5.81 16.11 -1.83
C TYR A 127 -4.29 15.98 -1.72
N GLU A 128 -3.57 15.99 -2.85
CA GLU A 128 -2.11 15.77 -2.86
C GLU A 128 -1.72 14.50 -2.10
N THR A 129 -2.39 13.38 -2.39
CA THR A 129 -2.29 12.11 -1.65
C THR A 129 -0.85 11.62 -1.46
N ALA A 130 0.05 11.89 -2.41
CA ALA A 130 1.47 11.56 -2.31
C ALA A 130 2.22 12.38 -1.23
N SER A 131 1.67 13.53 -0.81
CA SER A 131 2.26 14.40 0.23
C SER A 131 1.93 13.96 1.64
N PHE A 132 1.01 12.99 1.80
CA PHE A 132 0.71 12.42 3.11
C PHE A 132 1.89 11.60 3.64
N ARG A 133 2.14 11.70 4.95
CA ARG A 133 3.22 10.98 5.63
C ARG A 133 2.65 9.93 6.57
N LEU A 134 3.23 8.77 6.49
CA LEU A 134 2.86 7.62 7.31
C LEU A 134 3.13 7.90 8.79
N VAL A 135 2.13 7.68 9.63
CA VAL A 135 2.22 7.81 11.09
C VAL A 135 1.94 6.51 11.82
N HIS A 136 1.29 5.55 11.16
CA HIS A 136 0.99 4.26 11.77
C HIS A 136 0.83 3.16 10.71
N VAL A 137 1.35 1.97 11.02
CA VAL A 137 1.15 0.73 10.26
C VAL A 137 0.81 -0.38 11.26
N ALA A 138 -0.18 -1.19 10.92
CA ALA A 138 -0.46 -2.43 11.62
C ALA A 138 -0.90 -3.54 10.65
N GLU A 139 -0.65 -4.78 11.02
CA GLU A 139 -1.12 -5.95 10.30
C GLU A 139 -1.91 -6.86 11.22
N GLU A 140 -3.07 -7.32 10.75
CA GLU A 140 -3.97 -8.17 11.50
C GLU A 140 -4.62 -9.21 10.59
N ASP A 141 -4.92 -10.38 11.11
CA ASP A 141 -5.67 -11.41 10.39
C ASP A 141 -7.16 -11.31 10.75
N TRP A 142 -7.98 -10.96 9.76
CA TRP A 142 -9.43 -10.82 9.93
C TRP A 142 -10.17 -12.04 9.36
N LYS A 143 -11.06 -12.60 10.17
CA LYS A 143 -11.87 -13.78 9.84
C LYS A 143 -13.04 -13.40 8.92
N THR A 144 -12.73 -13.04 7.70
CA THR A 144 -13.70 -12.68 6.66
C THR A 144 -13.15 -12.95 5.27
N ASN A 145 -14.03 -12.91 4.28
CA ASN A 145 -13.63 -12.90 2.88
C ASN A 145 -13.21 -11.46 2.47
N TRP A 146 -12.08 -11.32 1.81
CA TRP A 146 -11.58 -10.02 1.39
C TRP A 146 -12.57 -9.26 0.47
N LYS A 147 -13.36 -9.96 -0.35
CA LYS A 147 -14.39 -9.33 -1.20
C LYS A 147 -15.51 -8.71 -0.36
N CYS A 148 -15.99 -9.45 0.64
CA CYS A 148 -16.99 -8.91 1.57
C CYS A 148 -16.46 -7.71 2.34
N LEU A 149 -15.17 -7.70 2.69
CA LEU A 149 -14.53 -6.54 3.32
C LEU A 149 -14.51 -5.33 2.38
N VAL A 150 -14.14 -5.52 1.11
CA VAL A 150 -14.17 -4.44 0.11
C VAL A 150 -15.60 -3.93 -0.10
N GLU A 151 -16.57 -4.81 -0.27
CA GLU A 151 -17.99 -4.45 -0.43
C GLU A 151 -18.51 -3.66 0.76
N ASN A 152 -18.22 -4.10 1.98
CA ASN A 152 -18.62 -3.39 3.21
C ASN A 152 -17.94 -2.02 3.33
N PHE A 153 -16.65 -1.92 2.98
CA PHE A 153 -15.93 -0.64 3.03
C PHE A 153 -16.45 0.36 1.99
N MET A 154 -16.93 -0.12 0.85
CA MET A 154 -17.35 0.71 -0.29
C MET A 154 -18.83 1.07 -0.31
N GLU A 155 -19.53 0.93 0.81
CA GLU A 155 -20.90 1.41 0.97
C GLU A 155 -21.04 2.20 2.28
N GLY A 156 -21.94 3.18 2.30
CA GLY A 156 -22.21 4.01 3.49
C GLY A 156 -23.55 3.68 4.15
N TYR A 157 -24.23 2.62 3.72
CA TYR A 157 -25.60 2.33 4.19
C TYR A 157 -25.64 1.87 5.64
N HIS A 158 -24.64 1.13 6.09
CA HIS A 158 -24.56 0.61 7.46
C HIS A 158 -24.04 1.65 8.49
N LEU A 159 -23.41 2.74 8.06
CA LEU A 159 -22.64 3.64 8.93
C LEU A 159 -23.45 4.15 10.14
N SER A 160 -24.70 4.57 9.94
CA SER A 160 -25.52 5.12 11.00
C SER A 160 -26.04 4.07 11.98
N VAL A 161 -26.17 2.82 11.56
CA VAL A 161 -26.72 1.73 12.38
C VAL A 161 -25.64 0.93 13.08
N VAL A 162 -24.58 0.58 12.37
CA VAL A 162 -23.49 -0.25 12.90
C VAL A 162 -22.47 0.59 13.67
N HIS A 163 -22.27 1.84 13.27
CA HIS A 163 -21.28 2.75 13.85
C HIS A 163 -21.91 4.01 14.50
N PRO A 164 -22.94 3.87 15.37
CA PRO A 164 -23.68 5.02 15.89
C PRO A 164 -22.83 5.95 16.77
N GLN A 165 -21.81 5.41 17.44
CA GLN A 165 -20.98 6.16 18.39
C GLN A 165 -19.63 6.62 17.77
N THR A 166 -19.27 6.15 16.58
CA THR A 166 -17.97 6.44 15.97
C THR A 166 -18.09 7.19 14.65
N LEU A 167 -18.74 6.62 13.65
CA LEU A 167 -18.80 7.20 12.31
C LEU A 167 -20.07 8.03 12.05
N HIS A 168 -21.19 7.70 12.68
CA HIS A 168 -22.48 8.38 12.43
C HIS A 168 -22.39 9.92 12.60
N GLY A 169 -21.66 10.39 13.61
CA GLY A 169 -21.51 11.82 13.86
C GLY A 169 -20.77 12.57 12.73
N TYR A 170 -19.86 11.89 12.04
CA TYR A 170 -19.07 12.48 10.96
C TYR A 170 -19.61 12.17 9.57
N THR A 171 -20.04 10.94 9.35
CA THR A 171 -20.39 10.40 8.04
C THR A 171 -21.70 9.64 8.10
N PRO A 172 -22.84 10.32 8.39
CA PRO A 172 -24.12 9.65 8.48
C PRO A 172 -24.54 9.09 7.12
N THR A 173 -25.19 7.93 7.11
CA THR A 173 -25.65 7.22 5.91
C THR A 173 -26.35 8.13 4.89
N GLY A 174 -27.22 9.03 5.37
CA GLY A 174 -28.00 9.92 4.51
C GLY A 174 -27.18 10.93 3.68
N LEU A 175 -25.91 11.17 4.05
CA LEU A 175 -25.01 12.08 3.36
C LEU A 175 -24.01 11.37 2.44
N SER A 176 -24.07 10.04 2.32
CA SER A 176 -23.24 9.28 1.37
C SER A 176 -23.69 9.54 -0.07
N ARG A 177 -22.76 9.75 -0.97
CA ARG A 177 -23.02 10.03 -2.40
C ARG A 177 -22.03 9.26 -3.26
N LYS A 178 -22.53 8.56 -4.28
CA LYS A 178 -21.71 7.91 -5.27
C LYS A 178 -20.90 8.97 -6.03
N LEU A 179 -19.64 8.65 -6.30
CA LEU A 179 -18.75 9.44 -7.14
C LEU A 179 -18.49 8.72 -8.47
N ILE A 180 -17.23 8.57 -8.87
CA ILE A 180 -16.81 7.94 -10.11
C ILE A 180 -16.53 6.45 -9.92
N ASN A 181 -16.68 5.68 -10.99
CA ASN A 181 -16.28 4.28 -11.03
C ASN A 181 -15.67 3.96 -12.39
N GLY A 182 -14.69 3.08 -12.39
CA GLY A 182 -14.07 2.51 -13.58
C GLY A 182 -14.20 0.99 -13.63
N SER A 183 -13.44 0.37 -14.50
CA SER A 183 -13.41 -1.10 -14.64
C SER A 183 -12.78 -1.80 -13.43
N ASP A 184 -11.85 -1.13 -12.75
CA ASP A 184 -11.04 -1.69 -11.67
C ASP A 184 -10.98 -0.78 -10.43
N TYR A 185 -11.82 0.23 -10.35
CA TYR A 185 -11.98 1.06 -9.17
C TYR A 185 -13.44 1.50 -8.97
N THR A 186 -13.76 1.83 -7.74
CA THR A 186 -15.03 2.44 -7.35
C THR A 186 -14.79 3.49 -6.29
N SER A 187 -15.67 4.51 -6.22
CA SER A 187 -15.54 5.55 -5.21
C SER A 187 -16.89 6.12 -4.76
N TYR A 188 -16.92 6.62 -3.53
CA TYR A 188 -18.03 7.40 -3.00
C TYR A 188 -17.55 8.49 -2.02
N ALA A 189 -18.37 9.50 -1.81
CA ALA A 189 -18.16 10.51 -0.78
C ALA A 189 -19.01 10.21 0.44
N ALA A 190 -18.42 10.20 1.60
CA ALA A 190 -19.09 10.29 2.89
C ALA A 190 -18.98 11.74 3.37
N ASN A 191 -20.02 12.55 3.08
CA ASN A 191 -20.02 13.97 3.43
C ASN A 191 -20.31 14.18 4.92
N TYR A 192 -19.75 15.25 5.47
CA TYR A 192 -19.95 15.62 6.87
C TYR A 192 -21.21 16.51 6.99
N PRO A 193 -21.91 16.43 8.14
CA PRO A 193 -22.93 17.40 8.49
C PRO A 193 -22.38 18.83 8.53
N GLU A 194 -23.24 19.83 8.32
CA GLU A 194 -22.84 21.25 8.31
C GLU A 194 -22.12 21.71 9.59
N ASN A 195 -22.55 21.18 10.74
CA ASN A 195 -21.99 21.49 12.05
C ASN A 195 -20.71 20.72 12.40
N ILE A 196 -20.19 19.87 11.50
CA ILE A 196 -18.96 19.13 11.70
C ILE A 196 -17.84 19.79 10.89
N ASP A 197 -16.74 20.09 11.54
CA ASP A 197 -15.58 20.71 10.89
C ASP A 197 -14.80 19.71 10.02
N ALA A 198 -14.00 20.24 9.09
CA ALA A 198 -13.05 19.46 8.31
C ALA A 198 -12.05 18.77 9.24
N ARG A 199 -11.52 17.63 8.79
CA ARG A 199 -10.44 16.92 9.49
C ARG A 199 -9.08 17.55 9.16
N GLY A 200 -8.83 18.75 9.70
CA GLY A 200 -7.67 19.59 9.44
C GLY A 200 -7.75 20.33 8.10
N ASP A 201 -6.79 21.21 7.85
CA ASP A 201 -6.77 22.09 6.69
C ASP A 201 -6.48 21.36 5.38
N GLY A 202 -5.55 20.39 5.41
CA GLY A 202 -5.12 19.65 4.22
C GLY A 202 -4.44 20.53 3.19
N ALA A 203 -4.44 20.07 1.94
CA ALA A 203 -3.86 20.78 0.81
C ALA A 203 -4.60 22.09 0.52
N GLN A 204 -3.85 23.13 0.12
CA GLN A 204 -4.42 24.46 -0.15
C GLN A 204 -5.43 24.46 -1.30
N GLY A 205 -5.28 23.55 -2.27
CA GLY A 205 -6.15 23.41 -3.44
C GLY A 205 -7.54 22.83 -3.16
N LEU A 206 -7.82 22.33 -1.96
CA LEU A 206 -9.09 21.73 -1.61
C LEU A 206 -10.22 22.76 -1.57
N SER A 207 -11.32 22.47 -2.26
CA SER A 207 -12.58 23.19 -2.10
C SER A 207 -13.21 22.91 -0.73
N GLU A 208 -14.18 23.74 -0.33
CA GLU A 208 -14.93 23.53 0.92
C GLU A 208 -15.64 22.17 0.93
N ALA A 209 -16.21 21.75 -0.19
CA ALA A 209 -16.86 20.46 -0.32
C ALA A 209 -15.89 19.28 -0.16
N GLU A 210 -14.65 19.40 -0.64
CA GLU A 210 -13.60 18.39 -0.47
C GLU A 210 -13.08 18.35 0.95
N ARG A 211 -12.98 19.48 1.63
CA ARG A 211 -12.61 19.54 3.05
C ARG A 211 -13.64 18.87 3.96
N LYS A 212 -14.92 18.97 3.61
CA LYS A 212 -16.05 18.45 4.40
C LYS A 212 -16.53 17.08 3.93
N ARG A 213 -15.64 16.23 3.46
CA ARG A 213 -15.96 14.83 3.13
C ARG A 213 -14.77 13.90 3.36
N SER A 214 -15.08 12.63 3.52
CA SER A 214 -14.13 11.55 3.26
C SER A 214 -14.44 10.96 1.88
N THR A 215 -13.46 10.98 1.00
CA THR A 215 -13.52 10.32 -0.31
C THR A 215 -13.02 8.89 -0.13
N LEU A 216 -13.94 7.93 -0.20
CA LEU A 216 -13.58 6.52 -0.12
C LEU A 216 -13.41 5.98 -1.53
N PHE A 217 -12.38 5.15 -1.69
CA PHE A 217 -12.16 4.45 -2.95
C PHE A 217 -11.65 3.04 -2.72
N ALA A 218 -12.00 2.15 -3.61
CA ALA A 218 -11.38 0.84 -3.75
C ALA A 218 -10.70 0.76 -5.10
N LYS A 219 -9.47 0.26 -5.12
CA LYS A 219 -8.77 -0.12 -6.34
C LYS A 219 -8.60 -1.64 -6.36
N PHE A 220 -9.18 -2.24 -7.39
CA PHE A 220 -9.15 -3.70 -7.54
C PHE A 220 -7.70 -4.22 -7.70
N PRO A 221 -7.37 -5.40 -7.15
CA PRO A 221 -8.31 -6.24 -6.38
C PRO A 221 -8.31 -5.96 -4.88
N THR A 222 -7.28 -5.37 -4.29
CA THR A 222 -6.96 -5.56 -2.87
C THR A 222 -6.67 -4.28 -2.10
N GLN A 223 -7.11 -3.12 -2.60
CA GLN A 223 -6.98 -1.88 -1.85
C GLN A 223 -8.34 -1.23 -1.60
N VAL A 224 -8.53 -0.75 -0.37
CA VAL A 224 -9.55 0.23 -0.02
C VAL A 224 -8.92 1.37 0.76
N ALA A 225 -9.41 2.59 0.56
CA ALA A 225 -8.87 3.75 1.25
C ALA A 225 -9.94 4.81 1.52
N SER A 226 -9.71 5.59 2.57
CA SER A 226 -10.52 6.75 2.95
C SER A 226 -9.60 7.96 3.02
N GLN A 227 -9.80 8.90 2.10
CA GLN A 227 -9.07 10.15 1.97
C GLN A 227 -9.93 11.31 2.49
N ALA A 228 -9.56 11.86 3.62
CA ALA A 228 -10.06 13.14 4.13
C ALA A 228 -9.04 14.26 3.86
N SER A 229 -9.35 15.50 4.23
CA SER A 229 -8.49 16.67 4.01
C SER A 229 -7.06 16.48 4.56
N SER A 230 -6.90 16.00 5.79
CA SER A 230 -5.59 15.80 6.43
C SER A 230 -5.33 14.38 6.91
N LEU A 231 -6.24 13.43 6.64
CA LEU A 231 -6.11 12.05 7.08
C LEU A 231 -6.35 11.10 5.91
N LEU A 232 -5.43 10.17 5.73
CA LEU A 232 -5.55 9.05 4.81
C LEU A 232 -5.46 7.75 5.60
N VAL A 233 -6.50 6.93 5.51
CA VAL A 233 -6.49 5.55 6.00
C VAL A 233 -6.56 4.62 4.80
N SER A 234 -5.70 3.62 4.73
CA SER A 234 -5.70 2.65 3.64
C SER A 234 -5.53 1.24 4.18
N LEU A 235 -6.22 0.30 3.55
CA LEU A 235 -6.09 -1.12 3.80
C LEU A 235 -5.57 -1.79 2.54
N SER A 236 -4.45 -2.51 2.68
CA SER A 236 -3.96 -3.46 1.69
C SER A 236 -4.34 -4.86 2.14
N LEU A 237 -5.04 -5.61 1.27
CA LEU A 237 -5.65 -6.89 1.61
C LEU A 237 -4.83 -8.03 1.01
N PHE A 238 -4.43 -8.98 1.84
CA PHE A 238 -3.68 -10.17 1.43
C PHE A 238 -4.53 -11.42 1.72
N PRO A 239 -5.28 -11.92 0.73
CA PRO A 239 -6.12 -13.10 0.91
C PRO A 239 -5.28 -14.33 1.30
N ILE A 240 -5.63 -14.97 2.43
CA ILE A 240 -5.00 -16.22 2.87
C ILE A 240 -5.83 -17.41 2.38
N HIS A 241 -7.13 -17.35 2.63
CA HIS A 241 -8.12 -18.27 2.08
C HIS A 241 -9.51 -17.61 2.09
N ALA A 242 -10.55 -18.30 1.63
CA ALA A 242 -11.88 -17.71 1.47
C ALA A 242 -12.50 -17.09 2.73
N GLY A 243 -12.09 -17.53 3.92
CA GLY A 243 -12.59 -17.03 5.20
C GLY A 243 -11.57 -16.28 6.04
N LEU A 244 -10.40 -15.94 5.48
CA LEU A 244 -9.32 -15.28 6.21
C LEU A 244 -8.52 -14.37 5.29
N VAL A 245 -8.37 -13.11 5.70
CA VAL A 245 -7.57 -12.11 5.00
C VAL A 245 -6.61 -11.46 5.99
N ARG A 246 -5.34 -11.33 5.62
CA ARG A 246 -4.42 -10.44 6.32
C ARG A 246 -4.66 -9.03 5.82
N VAL A 247 -4.89 -8.13 6.74
CA VAL A 247 -5.11 -6.71 6.49
C VAL A 247 -3.91 -5.94 7.00
N LYS A 248 -3.20 -5.29 6.10
CA LYS A 248 -2.23 -4.26 6.45
C LYS A 248 -2.93 -2.92 6.33
N TRP A 249 -3.12 -2.24 7.44
CA TRP A 249 -3.71 -0.92 7.42
C TRP A 249 -2.69 0.15 7.79
N THR A 250 -2.80 1.28 7.11
CA THR A 250 -1.91 2.41 7.29
C THR A 250 -2.71 3.65 7.61
N MET A 251 -2.14 4.50 8.45
CA MET A 251 -2.65 5.84 8.71
C MET A 251 -1.57 6.84 8.32
N SER A 252 -1.93 7.80 7.50
CA SER A 252 -1.05 8.89 7.06
C SER A 252 -1.72 10.23 7.26
N VAL A 253 -0.93 11.25 7.56
CA VAL A 253 -1.42 12.62 7.77
C VAL A 253 -0.79 13.56 6.75
N TYR A 254 -1.54 14.58 6.35
CA TYR A 254 -1.03 15.62 5.49
C TYR A 254 0.03 16.43 6.24
N GLN A 255 1.22 16.54 5.66
CA GLN A 255 2.25 17.45 6.14
C GLN A 255 2.25 18.71 5.28
N ASP A 256 2.00 19.85 5.87
CA ASP A 256 2.31 21.11 5.23
C ASP A 256 3.83 21.14 4.87
N ILE A 257 4.16 21.73 3.72
CA ILE A 257 5.55 21.96 3.27
C ILE A 257 6.40 22.69 4.34
N LYS A 258 5.77 23.32 5.32
CA LYS A 258 6.39 23.94 6.48
C LYS A 258 6.67 23.00 7.65
N GLY A 259 6.39 21.70 7.53
CA GLY A 259 6.71 20.68 8.53
C GLY A 259 5.79 20.65 9.77
N HIS A 260 4.63 21.29 9.71
CA HIS A 260 3.62 21.17 10.74
C HIS A 260 2.69 20.00 10.44
N LEU A 261 2.58 19.06 11.38
CA LEU A 261 1.51 18.06 11.37
C LEU A 261 0.17 18.81 11.57
N CYS A 262 -0.74 18.72 10.63
CA CYS A 262 -2.12 19.16 10.88
C CYS A 262 -2.69 18.30 12.02
N GLN A 263 -3.08 18.94 13.11
CA GLN A 263 -3.62 18.31 14.32
C GLN A 263 -5.03 17.78 14.09
#